data_782e178bb129c4eea1254e166b082fc5
#
_entry.id   782e178bb129c4eea1254e166b082fc5
#
_cell.length_a   1.000
_cell.length_b   1.000
_cell.length_c   1.000
_cell.angle_alpha   90.00
_cell.angle_beta   90.00
_cell.angle_gamma   90.00
#
_symmetry.space_group_name_H-M   'P 1'
#
loop_
_entity.id
_entity.type
_entity.pdbx_description
1 polymer ?
#
loop_
_entity_poly.entity_id
_entity_poly.type
_entity_poly.pdbx_seq_one_letter_code
_entity_poly.pdbx_strand_id
1 'polypeptide(L)'
;LLGLQDAPVTLHEVLAGKANVNDAIYECPAGLKVIPAGISLQGFQSADPEKIRDVMNEIVKRCDFLLIDAPAGISKDGIVPLAVADEVILVVNPELSSIVDALKTRILTELVGGHVLGSIINRVDLEKPETMIKKMEKVLGVKVIGIIPEDPNVRRAGSARTPLVIKYPTSPASKAFRRIGSSLVGVAYKDEGGGEQKEKFIDRFTRALFTKKS
;
A
#
# COMPACT_ATOMS: atom_id res chain seq x y z
N LEU A 1 -5.84 -3.84 -13.51
CA LEU A 1 -6.99 -3.11 -12.97
C LEU A 1 -7.18 -1.74 -13.66
N LEU A 2 -6.10 -1.05 -13.99
CA LEU A 2 -6.13 0.32 -14.50
C LEU A 2 -5.95 0.42 -16.04
N GLY A 3 -5.88 -0.71 -16.74
CA GLY A 3 -5.79 -0.75 -18.21
C GLY A 3 -4.43 -0.36 -18.80
N LEU A 4 -3.37 -0.37 -18.00
CA LEU A 4 -2.02 0.06 -18.40
C LEU A 4 -1.09 -1.10 -18.83
N GLN A 5 -1.65 -2.26 -19.24
CA GLN A 5 -0.83 -3.42 -19.61
C GLN A 5 0.08 -3.14 -20.84
N ASP A 6 -0.38 -2.30 -21.75
CA ASP A 6 0.32 -1.97 -22.99
C ASP A 6 0.84 -0.51 -22.97
N ALA A 7 1.16 0.00 -21.79
CA ALA A 7 1.73 1.34 -21.64
C ALA A 7 3.05 1.45 -22.42
N PRO A 8 3.18 2.38 -23.39
CA PRO A 8 4.33 2.46 -24.27
C PRO A 8 5.61 2.92 -23.57
N VAL A 9 5.49 3.66 -22.49
CA VAL A 9 6.61 4.13 -21.67
C VAL A 9 6.38 3.70 -20.21
N THR A 10 7.38 3.11 -19.59
CA THR A 10 7.32 2.62 -18.23
C THR A 10 8.50 3.16 -17.42
N LEU A 11 8.53 2.92 -16.12
CA LEU A 11 9.66 3.29 -15.28
C LEU A 11 10.99 2.67 -15.77
N HIS A 12 10.91 1.50 -16.41
CA HIS A 12 12.06 0.84 -17.02
C HIS A 12 12.71 1.70 -18.12
N GLU A 13 11.93 2.26 -19.05
CA GLU A 13 12.44 3.13 -20.13
C GLU A 13 13.03 4.42 -19.56
N VAL A 14 12.44 4.96 -18.49
CA VAL A 14 12.96 6.15 -17.81
C VAL A 14 14.31 5.87 -17.15
N LEU A 15 14.44 4.78 -16.41
CA LEU A 15 15.69 4.36 -15.77
C LEU A 15 16.78 4.00 -16.78
N ALA A 16 16.38 3.46 -17.93
CA ALA A 16 17.30 3.21 -19.04
C ALA A 16 17.73 4.48 -19.80
N GLY A 17 17.17 5.66 -19.45
CA GLY A 17 17.47 6.93 -20.11
C GLY A 17 16.87 7.05 -21.51
N LYS A 18 15.86 6.22 -21.85
CA LYS A 18 15.19 6.20 -23.15
C LYS A 18 13.95 7.08 -23.22
N ALA A 19 13.44 7.52 -22.08
CA ALA A 19 12.25 8.36 -21.96
C ALA A 19 12.36 9.28 -20.73
N ASN A 20 11.57 10.36 -20.72
CA ASN A 20 11.46 11.24 -19.58
C ASN A 20 10.41 10.73 -18.58
N VAL A 21 10.52 11.11 -17.31
CA VAL A 21 9.54 10.77 -16.27
C VAL A 21 8.11 11.16 -16.66
N ASN A 22 7.95 12.33 -17.33
CA ASN A 22 6.64 12.80 -17.76
C ASN A 22 5.94 11.86 -18.75
N ASP A 23 6.70 11.19 -19.60
CA ASP A 23 6.15 10.30 -20.63
C ASP A 23 5.66 8.98 -20.02
N ALA A 24 6.11 8.65 -18.80
CA ALA A 24 5.73 7.45 -18.06
C ALA A 24 4.54 7.68 -17.09
N ILE A 25 4.07 8.93 -16.91
CA ILE A 25 2.97 9.24 -16.01
C ILE A 25 1.64 9.15 -16.76
N TYR A 26 0.77 8.23 -16.33
CA TYR A 26 -0.57 8.02 -16.88
C TYR A 26 -1.63 8.47 -15.92
N GLU A 27 -2.58 9.28 -16.40
CA GLU A 27 -3.74 9.68 -15.60
C GLU A 27 -4.78 8.55 -15.58
N CYS A 28 -5.24 8.22 -14.39
CA CYS A 28 -6.19 7.17 -14.12
C CYS A 28 -7.46 7.74 -13.42
N PRO A 29 -8.53 6.95 -13.30
CA PRO A 29 -9.75 7.41 -12.65
C PRO A 29 -9.50 8.02 -11.26
N ALA A 30 -10.32 8.99 -10.90
CA ALA A 30 -10.27 9.75 -9.63
C ALA A 30 -8.99 10.59 -9.43
N GLY A 31 -8.32 11.00 -10.52
CA GLY A 31 -7.11 11.83 -10.46
C GLY A 31 -5.84 11.08 -10.03
N LEU A 32 -5.91 9.76 -9.96
CA LEU A 32 -4.74 8.94 -9.68
C LEU A 32 -3.75 9.02 -10.84
N LYS A 33 -2.49 9.28 -10.55
CA LYS A 33 -1.38 9.18 -11.51
C LYS A 33 -0.63 7.89 -11.27
N VAL A 34 -0.29 7.17 -12.33
CA VAL A 34 0.37 5.86 -12.26
C VAL A 34 1.56 5.83 -13.19
N ILE A 35 2.68 5.31 -12.69
CA ILE A 35 3.85 4.97 -13.49
C ILE A 35 3.97 3.44 -13.47
N PRO A 36 3.73 2.76 -14.60
CA PRO A 36 3.93 1.31 -14.69
C PRO A 36 5.40 0.96 -14.54
N ALA A 37 5.71 -0.11 -13.81
CA ALA A 37 7.10 -0.55 -13.63
C ALA A 37 7.75 -1.07 -14.91
N GLY A 38 6.95 -1.69 -15.80
CA GLY A 38 7.41 -2.40 -16.99
C GLY A 38 7.53 -3.91 -16.76
N ILE A 39 7.69 -4.67 -17.85
CA ILE A 39 7.72 -6.14 -17.83
C ILE A 39 9.13 -6.66 -17.45
N SER A 40 10.16 -5.87 -17.67
CA SER A 40 11.54 -6.29 -17.45
C SER A 40 12.08 -5.83 -16.10
N LEU A 41 12.10 -6.74 -15.15
CA LEU A 41 12.76 -6.59 -13.85
C LEU A 41 14.28 -6.38 -13.98
N GLN A 42 14.89 -6.81 -15.10
CA GLN A 42 16.32 -6.65 -15.36
C GLN A 42 16.78 -5.18 -15.42
N GLY A 43 15.91 -4.27 -15.84
CA GLY A 43 16.20 -2.84 -15.87
C GLY A 43 16.38 -2.22 -14.49
N PHE A 44 15.59 -2.68 -13.50
CA PHE A 44 15.71 -2.24 -12.11
C PHE A 44 16.97 -2.80 -11.43
N GLN A 45 17.33 -4.04 -11.74
CA GLN A 45 18.51 -4.72 -11.18
C GLN A 45 19.83 -4.17 -11.72
N SER A 46 19.82 -3.65 -12.93
CA SER A 46 20.99 -3.08 -13.61
C SER A 46 21.03 -1.55 -13.58
N ALA A 47 19.98 -0.90 -13.07
CA ALA A 47 19.94 0.55 -12.97
C ALA A 47 20.92 1.04 -11.91
N ASP A 48 21.65 2.09 -12.25
CA ASP A 48 22.53 2.80 -11.31
C ASP A 48 21.67 3.33 -10.13
N PRO A 49 22.07 3.04 -8.86
CA PRO A 49 21.36 3.54 -7.69
C PRO A 49 21.21 5.08 -7.68
N GLU A 50 22.16 5.82 -8.23
CA GLU A 50 22.06 7.28 -8.35
C GLU A 50 20.94 7.69 -9.31
N LYS A 51 20.80 7.03 -10.45
CA LYS A 51 19.69 7.26 -11.39
C LYS A 51 18.32 6.97 -10.76
N ILE A 52 18.22 5.89 -9.99
CA ILE A 52 16.98 5.57 -9.29
C ILE A 52 16.60 6.70 -8.34
N ARG A 53 17.57 7.20 -7.56
CA ARG A 53 17.35 8.31 -6.64
C ARG A 53 16.94 9.59 -7.35
N ASP A 54 17.60 9.93 -8.46
CA ASP A 54 17.27 11.12 -9.25
C ASP A 54 15.86 11.06 -9.83
N VAL A 55 15.48 9.92 -10.41
CA VAL A 55 14.13 9.68 -10.94
C VAL A 55 13.09 9.77 -9.81
N MET A 56 13.34 9.15 -8.65
CA MET A 56 12.43 9.24 -7.51
C MET A 56 12.29 10.68 -7.01
N ASN A 57 13.39 11.42 -6.90
CA ASN A 57 13.36 12.84 -6.52
C ASN A 57 12.57 13.71 -7.52
N GLU A 58 12.58 13.36 -8.80
CA GLU A 58 11.77 14.06 -9.80
C GLU A 58 10.28 13.73 -9.66
N ILE A 59 9.93 12.47 -9.39
CA ILE A 59 8.55 12.02 -9.21
C ILE A 59 7.92 12.66 -7.96
N VAL A 60 8.62 12.62 -6.83
CA VAL A 60 8.13 13.13 -5.53
C VAL A 60 7.77 14.60 -5.60
N LYS A 61 8.48 15.42 -6.39
CA LYS A 61 8.15 16.85 -6.58
C LYS A 61 6.80 17.11 -7.27
N ARG A 62 6.14 16.06 -7.79
CA ARG A 62 4.92 16.14 -8.60
C ARG A 62 3.67 15.58 -7.93
N CYS A 63 3.80 15.12 -6.69
CA CYS A 63 2.71 14.53 -5.93
C CYS A 63 2.88 14.80 -4.43
N ASP A 64 1.77 14.81 -3.70
CA ASP A 64 1.78 14.92 -2.25
C ASP A 64 2.15 13.58 -1.60
N PHE A 65 1.80 12.48 -2.26
CA PHE A 65 2.09 11.10 -1.81
C PHE A 65 2.49 10.23 -3.00
N LEU A 66 3.59 9.50 -2.84
CA LEU A 66 4.03 8.47 -3.78
C LEU A 66 3.85 7.10 -3.13
N LEU A 67 3.02 6.25 -3.72
CA LEU A 67 2.86 4.86 -3.29
C LEU A 67 3.66 3.95 -4.22
N ILE A 68 4.58 3.19 -3.65
CA ILE A 68 5.39 2.21 -4.38
C ILE A 68 4.81 0.82 -4.08
N ASP A 69 4.17 0.22 -5.09
CA ASP A 69 3.66 -1.16 -5.01
C ASP A 69 4.83 -2.14 -5.18
N ALA A 70 5.26 -2.73 -4.08
CA ALA A 70 6.41 -3.62 -4.02
C ALA A 70 5.98 -5.09 -4.00
N PRO A 71 6.71 -5.99 -4.68
CA PRO A 71 6.44 -7.42 -4.61
C PRO A 71 6.69 -7.97 -3.20
N ALA A 72 5.94 -9.01 -2.83
CA ALA A 72 6.17 -9.72 -1.58
C ALA A 72 7.49 -10.53 -1.61
N GLY A 73 8.14 -10.65 -0.44
CA GLY A 73 9.30 -11.52 -0.27
C GLY A 73 10.67 -10.85 -0.45
N ILE A 74 11.74 -11.66 -0.33
CA ILE A 74 13.15 -11.21 -0.28
C ILE A 74 13.79 -11.24 -1.70
N SER A 75 13.06 -10.92 -2.75
CA SER A 75 13.70 -10.82 -4.07
C SER A 75 14.56 -9.55 -4.15
N LYS A 76 15.56 -9.55 -5.03
CA LYS A 76 16.36 -8.33 -5.29
C LYS A 76 15.48 -7.16 -5.70
N ASP A 77 14.36 -7.43 -6.35
CA ASP A 77 13.39 -6.45 -6.83
C ASP A 77 12.59 -5.80 -5.68
N GLY A 78 12.42 -6.51 -4.56
CA GLY A 78 11.78 -5.99 -3.35
C GLY A 78 12.67 -5.07 -2.51
N ILE A 79 14.00 -5.15 -2.66
CA ILE A 79 14.95 -4.37 -1.84
C ILE A 79 14.95 -2.89 -2.23
N VAL A 80 14.94 -2.59 -3.51
CA VAL A 80 15.03 -1.22 -4.01
C VAL A 80 13.85 -0.36 -3.53
N PRO A 81 12.57 -0.80 -3.66
CA PRO A 81 11.44 -0.08 -3.09
C PRO A 81 11.59 0.21 -1.59
N LEU A 82 12.10 -0.75 -0.81
CA LEU A 82 12.30 -0.59 0.63
C LEU A 82 13.41 0.42 0.96
N ALA A 83 14.43 0.52 0.12
CA ALA A 83 15.57 1.42 0.32
C ALA A 83 15.26 2.88 -0.09
N VAL A 84 14.28 3.10 -0.98
CA VAL A 84 13.93 4.45 -1.48
C VAL A 84 12.69 5.03 -0.83
N ALA A 85 11.89 4.21 -0.13
CA ALA A 85 10.70 4.66 0.56
C ALA A 85 11.04 5.34 1.89
N ASP A 86 10.38 6.46 2.21
CA ASP A 86 10.47 7.09 3.53
C ASP A 86 9.81 6.22 4.60
N GLU A 87 8.70 5.56 4.25
CA GLU A 87 7.89 4.74 5.15
C GLU A 87 7.42 3.47 4.44
N VAL A 88 7.45 2.36 5.14
CA VAL A 88 6.98 1.05 4.65
C VAL A 88 5.74 0.61 5.41
N ILE A 89 4.70 0.19 4.70
CA ILE A 89 3.49 -0.41 5.26
C ILE A 89 3.46 -1.89 4.88
N LEU A 90 3.39 -2.76 5.88
CA LEU A 90 3.25 -4.19 5.66
C LEU A 90 1.77 -4.57 5.48
N VAL A 91 1.40 -5.09 4.31
CA VAL A 91 0.06 -5.64 4.07
C VAL A 91 0.09 -7.15 4.26
N VAL A 92 -0.67 -7.65 5.24
CA VAL A 92 -0.55 -9.02 5.73
C VAL A 92 -1.90 -9.70 5.80
N ASN A 93 -2.04 -10.86 5.17
CA ASN A 93 -3.18 -11.74 5.41
C ASN A 93 -2.96 -12.55 6.70
N PRO A 94 -4.03 -12.98 7.42
CA PRO A 94 -3.90 -13.75 8.65
C PRO A 94 -3.53 -15.23 8.38
N GLU A 95 -2.59 -15.46 7.49
CA GLU A 95 -2.08 -16.76 7.07
C GLU A 95 -0.59 -16.86 7.38
N LEU A 96 -0.11 -18.04 7.78
CA LEU A 96 1.28 -18.22 8.24
C LEU A 96 2.32 -17.78 7.21
N SER A 97 2.12 -18.12 5.94
CA SER A 97 3.01 -17.71 4.83
C SER A 97 3.13 -16.20 4.72
N SER A 98 1.99 -15.50 4.72
CA SER A 98 1.95 -14.03 4.64
C SER A 98 2.62 -13.37 5.86
N ILE A 99 2.42 -13.92 7.05
CA ILE A 99 3.05 -13.42 8.28
C ILE A 99 4.58 -13.58 8.21
N VAL A 100 5.06 -14.75 7.75
CA VAL A 100 6.50 -15.01 7.59
C VAL A 100 7.12 -14.08 6.56
N ASP A 101 6.45 -13.83 5.43
CA ASP A 101 6.96 -12.91 4.40
C ASP A 101 6.95 -11.46 4.89
N ALA A 102 5.95 -11.05 5.66
CA ALA A 102 5.92 -9.72 6.30
C ALA A 102 7.06 -9.55 7.32
N LEU A 103 7.36 -10.57 8.13
CA LEU A 103 8.49 -10.56 9.06
C LEU A 103 9.82 -10.39 8.32
N LYS A 104 10.02 -11.13 7.23
CA LYS A 104 11.21 -11.01 6.40
C LYS A 104 11.33 -9.61 5.80
N THR A 105 10.22 -9.08 5.26
CA THR A 105 10.18 -7.74 4.69
C THR A 105 10.50 -6.69 5.74
N ARG A 106 9.96 -6.81 6.96
CA ARG A 106 10.29 -5.91 8.08
C ARG A 106 11.79 -5.91 8.37
N ILE A 107 12.38 -7.10 8.57
CA ILE A 107 13.80 -7.24 8.87
C ILE A 107 14.65 -6.62 7.75
N LEU A 108 14.28 -6.87 6.50
CA LEU A 108 14.98 -6.33 5.35
C LEU A 108 14.88 -4.80 5.28
N THR A 109 13.70 -4.23 5.56
CA THR A 109 13.50 -2.79 5.65
C THR A 109 14.45 -2.16 6.68
N GLU A 110 14.53 -2.74 7.87
CA GLU A 110 15.43 -2.28 8.93
C GLU A 110 16.92 -2.40 8.53
N LEU A 111 17.28 -3.49 7.84
CA LEU A 111 18.65 -3.71 7.36
C LEU A 111 19.11 -2.69 6.30
N VAL A 112 18.18 -2.21 5.46
CA VAL A 112 18.51 -1.17 4.46
C VAL A 112 18.35 0.26 4.99
N GLY A 113 18.07 0.41 6.30
CA GLY A 113 17.90 1.71 6.95
C GLY A 113 16.54 2.35 6.77
N GLY A 114 15.55 1.61 6.25
CA GLY A 114 14.17 2.07 6.12
C GLY A 114 13.38 1.98 7.43
N HIS A 115 12.22 2.61 7.46
CA HIS A 115 11.31 2.62 8.60
C HIS A 115 9.98 1.93 8.26
N VAL A 116 9.49 1.07 9.17
CA VAL A 116 8.17 0.44 9.04
C VAL A 116 7.17 1.22 9.87
N LEU A 117 6.28 1.95 9.18
CA LEU A 117 5.19 2.73 9.79
C LEU A 117 4.22 1.84 10.58
N GLY A 118 3.93 0.66 10.03
CA GLY A 118 3.02 -0.29 10.66
C GLY A 118 2.53 -1.36 9.69
N SER A 119 1.52 -2.13 10.14
CA SER A 119 0.91 -3.17 9.32
C SER A 119 -0.58 -2.96 9.10
N ILE A 120 -1.07 -3.36 7.93
CA ILE A 120 -2.48 -3.46 7.59
C ILE A 120 -2.82 -4.95 7.50
N ILE A 121 -3.78 -5.39 8.31
CA ILE A 121 -4.25 -6.78 8.24
C ILE A 121 -5.39 -6.85 7.24
N ASN A 122 -5.18 -7.61 6.18
CA ASN A 122 -6.10 -7.76 5.07
C ASN A 122 -6.91 -9.05 5.20
N ARG A 123 -8.11 -9.11 4.62
CA ARG A 123 -8.98 -10.28 4.58
C ARG A 123 -9.35 -10.82 5.96
N VAL A 124 -9.70 -9.90 6.86
CA VAL A 124 -9.99 -10.23 8.25
C VAL A 124 -11.43 -10.69 8.39
N ASP A 125 -11.63 -11.81 9.08
CA ASP A 125 -12.93 -12.15 9.65
C ASP A 125 -13.17 -11.32 10.92
N LEU A 126 -14.24 -10.55 10.94
CA LEU A 126 -14.54 -9.58 12.01
C LEU A 126 -15.17 -10.21 13.27
N GLU A 127 -15.20 -11.54 13.42
CA GLU A 127 -15.78 -12.16 14.62
C GLU A 127 -14.97 -11.85 15.90
N LYS A 128 -13.63 -11.85 15.83
CA LYS A 128 -12.75 -11.56 16.98
C LYS A 128 -11.52 -10.72 16.60
N PRO A 129 -11.69 -9.50 16.12
CA PRO A 129 -10.58 -8.72 15.56
C PRO A 129 -9.54 -8.32 16.60
N GLU A 130 -9.94 -8.03 17.86
CA GLU A 130 -9.03 -7.55 18.92
C GLU A 130 -7.93 -8.56 19.27
N THR A 131 -8.30 -9.83 19.40
CA THR A 131 -7.36 -10.90 19.75
C THR A 131 -6.35 -11.08 18.62
N MET A 132 -6.82 -11.02 17.37
CA MET A 132 -5.97 -11.15 16.20
C MET A 132 -5.00 -9.97 16.09
N ILE A 133 -5.47 -8.73 16.27
CA ILE A 133 -4.63 -7.53 16.25
C ILE A 133 -3.47 -7.67 17.23
N LYS A 134 -3.78 -7.95 18.52
CA LYS A 134 -2.75 -8.14 19.55
C LYS A 134 -1.74 -9.22 19.19
N LYS A 135 -2.22 -10.34 18.63
CA LYS A 135 -1.36 -11.44 18.17
C LYS A 135 -0.45 -10.98 17.03
N MET A 136 -1.00 -10.27 16.04
CA MET A 136 -0.25 -9.78 14.88
C MET A 136 0.80 -8.74 15.29
N GLU A 137 0.43 -7.76 16.14
CA GLU A 137 1.39 -6.78 16.68
C GLU A 137 2.54 -7.46 17.44
N LYS A 138 2.22 -8.47 18.26
CA LYS A 138 3.26 -9.23 18.99
C LYS A 138 4.20 -9.98 18.06
N VAL A 139 3.66 -10.61 17.00
CA VAL A 139 4.45 -11.41 16.06
C VAL A 139 5.25 -10.51 15.12
N LEU A 140 4.62 -9.51 14.54
CA LEU A 140 5.26 -8.61 13.58
C LEU A 140 6.18 -7.58 14.25
N GLY A 141 6.00 -7.30 15.54
CA GLY A 141 6.76 -6.28 16.26
C GLY A 141 6.46 -4.84 15.82
N VAL A 142 5.37 -4.63 15.09
CA VAL A 142 4.93 -3.31 14.61
C VAL A 142 3.44 -3.11 14.89
N LYS A 143 3.00 -1.86 14.92
CA LYS A 143 1.59 -1.52 15.15
C LYS A 143 0.70 -1.93 13.97
N VAL A 144 -0.52 -2.38 14.26
CA VAL A 144 -1.58 -2.53 13.26
C VAL A 144 -2.26 -1.18 13.06
N ILE A 145 -2.03 -0.57 11.90
CA ILE A 145 -2.57 0.75 11.54
C ILE A 145 -3.87 0.67 10.74
N GLY A 146 -4.30 -0.52 10.36
CA GLY A 146 -5.56 -0.72 9.66
C GLY A 146 -5.97 -2.18 9.54
N ILE A 147 -7.28 -2.37 9.33
CA ILE A 147 -7.89 -3.69 9.11
C ILE A 147 -8.81 -3.59 7.91
N ILE A 148 -8.66 -4.50 6.97
CA ILE A 148 -9.52 -4.64 5.81
C ILE A 148 -10.29 -5.96 5.96
N PRO A 149 -11.62 -5.93 6.07
CA PRO A 149 -12.41 -7.15 6.18
C PRO A 149 -12.40 -7.94 4.88
N GLU A 150 -12.64 -9.26 4.98
CA GLU A 150 -12.95 -10.08 3.81
C GLU A 150 -14.25 -9.57 3.18
N ASP A 151 -14.22 -9.29 1.88
CA ASP A 151 -15.35 -8.72 1.16
C ASP A 151 -15.41 -9.33 -0.25
N PRO A 152 -16.51 -10.05 -0.60
CA PRO A 152 -16.68 -10.63 -1.92
C PRO A 152 -16.64 -9.61 -3.06
N ASN A 153 -16.96 -8.34 -2.78
CA ASN A 153 -16.94 -7.28 -3.77
C ASN A 153 -15.53 -6.95 -4.26
N VAL A 154 -14.48 -7.25 -3.48
CA VAL A 154 -13.09 -7.11 -3.92
C VAL A 154 -12.83 -7.95 -5.18
N ARG A 155 -13.24 -9.24 -5.15
CA ARG A 155 -13.10 -10.13 -6.30
C ARG A 155 -13.95 -9.68 -7.50
N ARG A 156 -15.19 -9.25 -7.24
CA ARG A 156 -16.09 -8.74 -8.28
C ARG A 156 -15.55 -7.47 -8.95
N ALA A 157 -14.98 -6.56 -8.18
CA ALA A 157 -14.34 -5.35 -8.68
C ALA A 157 -13.11 -5.70 -9.54
N GLY A 158 -12.26 -6.63 -9.07
CA GLY A 158 -11.11 -7.14 -9.80
C GLY A 158 -11.48 -7.75 -11.15
N SER A 159 -12.51 -8.62 -11.19
CA SER A 159 -13.03 -9.20 -12.44
C SER A 159 -13.58 -8.15 -13.40
N ALA A 160 -14.12 -7.06 -12.89
CA ALA A 160 -14.60 -5.94 -13.68
C ALA A 160 -13.50 -4.92 -14.05
N ARG A 161 -12.25 -5.17 -13.68
CA ARG A 161 -11.12 -4.26 -13.91
C ARG A 161 -11.37 -2.84 -13.44
N THR A 162 -12.11 -2.70 -12.32
CA THR A 162 -12.47 -1.39 -11.76
C THR A 162 -12.06 -1.38 -10.28
N PRO A 163 -11.43 -0.32 -9.79
CA PRO A 163 -11.09 -0.22 -8.36
C PRO A 163 -12.32 -0.38 -7.47
N LEU A 164 -12.18 -1.15 -6.39
CA LEU A 164 -13.26 -1.45 -5.45
C LEU A 164 -13.95 -0.18 -4.93
N VAL A 165 -13.16 0.82 -4.53
CA VAL A 165 -13.64 2.09 -3.94
C VAL A 165 -14.47 2.92 -4.91
N ILE A 166 -14.35 2.68 -6.22
CA ILE A 166 -15.16 3.31 -7.27
C ILE A 166 -16.40 2.47 -7.54
N LYS A 167 -16.25 1.16 -7.73
CA LYS A 167 -17.34 0.26 -8.12
C LYS A 167 -18.31 -0.05 -6.99
N TYR A 168 -17.80 -0.22 -5.77
CA TYR A 168 -18.57 -0.55 -4.57
C TYR A 168 -18.20 0.37 -3.41
N PRO A 169 -18.51 1.68 -3.50
CA PRO A 169 -18.01 2.69 -2.55
C PRO A 169 -18.50 2.49 -1.11
N THR A 170 -19.63 1.82 -0.93
CA THR A 170 -20.24 1.57 0.39
C THR A 170 -19.90 0.21 0.97
N SER A 171 -19.13 -0.63 0.26
CA SER A 171 -18.75 -1.96 0.76
C SER A 171 -17.83 -1.88 1.98
N PRO A 172 -17.85 -2.89 2.86
CA PRO A 172 -17.02 -2.89 4.08
C PRO A 172 -15.54 -2.65 3.81
N ALA A 173 -14.98 -3.31 2.79
CA ALA A 173 -13.58 -3.13 2.44
C ALA A 173 -13.32 -1.73 1.86
N SER A 174 -14.23 -1.15 1.05
CA SER A 174 -14.09 0.23 0.54
C SER A 174 -14.04 1.26 1.67
N LYS A 175 -14.91 1.11 2.67
CA LYS A 175 -14.90 1.96 3.86
C LYS A 175 -13.59 1.83 4.63
N ALA A 176 -13.09 0.60 4.79
CA ALA A 176 -11.82 0.33 5.46
C ALA A 176 -10.64 1.00 4.72
N PHE A 177 -10.55 0.86 3.39
CA PHE A 177 -9.53 1.55 2.59
C PHE A 177 -9.57 3.06 2.75
N ARG A 178 -10.76 3.67 2.70
CA ARG A 178 -10.92 5.11 2.88
C ARG A 178 -10.50 5.59 4.28
N ARG A 179 -10.84 4.83 5.34
CA ARG A 179 -10.41 5.14 6.71
C ARG A 179 -8.88 5.10 6.84
N ILE A 180 -8.26 4.03 6.33
CA ILE A 180 -6.80 3.90 6.33
C ILE A 180 -6.16 5.06 5.56
N GLY A 181 -6.62 5.34 4.35
CA GLY A 181 -6.12 6.46 3.55
C GLY A 181 -6.27 7.80 4.27
N SER A 182 -7.45 8.10 4.84
CA SER A 182 -7.69 9.32 5.61
C SER A 182 -6.74 9.45 6.81
N SER A 183 -6.50 8.35 7.52
CA SER A 183 -5.56 8.34 8.64
C SER A 183 -4.13 8.60 8.22
N LEU A 184 -3.70 8.03 7.08
CA LEU A 184 -2.34 8.24 6.55
C LEU A 184 -2.10 9.70 6.12
N VAL A 185 -3.13 10.38 5.59
CA VAL A 185 -3.03 11.78 5.17
C VAL A 185 -3.42 12.77 6.28
N GLY A 186 -3.75 12.30 7.49
CA GLY A 186 -4.12 13.16 8.62
C GLY A 186 -5.48 13.84 8.50
N VAL A 187 -6.40 13.32 7.65
CA VAL A 187 -7.75 13.86 7.44
C VAL A 187 -8.78 13.02 8.19
N ALA A 188 -9.74 13.66 8.84
CA ALA A 188 -10.82 12.95 9.51
C ALA A 188 -11.76 12.28 8.49
N TYR A 189 -11.95 10.97 8.60
CA TYR A 189 -12.92 10.24 7.79
C TYR A 189 -14.32 10.40 8.38
N LYS A 190 -15.27 10.89 7.57
CA LYS A 190 -16.71 10.92 7.90
C LYS A 190 -17.39 9.80 7.11
N ASP A 191 -18.00 8.85 7.80
CA ASP A 191 -18.79 7.79 7.17
C ASP A 191 -20.21 8.28 6.89
N GLU A 192 -20.60 8.37 5.65
CA GLU A 192 -21.91 8.85 5.21
C GLU A 192 -23.01 7.74 5.16
N GLY A 193 -22.87 6.65 5.90
CA GLY A 193 -23.92 5.62 5.90
C GLY A 193 -23.66 4.33 6.67
N GLY A 194 -24.37 4.16 7.74
CA GLY A 194 -25.03 2.98 8.26
C GLY A 194 -24.22 1.77 8.73
N GLY A 195 -24.21 1.54 10.06
CA GLY A 195 -23.71 0.32 10.69
C GLY A 195 -23.14 0.54 12.10
N GLU A 196 -23.98 1.01 13.03
CA GLU A 196 -23.52 1.64 14.27
C GLU A 196 -22.64 0.82 15.24
N GLN A 197 -22.66 -0.50 15.25
CA GLN A 197 -21.95 -1.24 16.33
C GLN A 197 -20.55 -1.74 15.96
N LYS A 198 -20.33 -2.25 14.75
CA LYS A 198 -18.98 -2.68 14.32
C LYS A 198 -18.09 -1.49 13.93
N GLU A 199 -18.68 -0.40 13.48
CA GLU A 199 -17.98 0.85 13.14
C GLU A 199 -17.37 1.55 14.36
N LYS A 200 -18.06 1.60 15.50
CA LYS A 200 -17.56 2.21 16.74
C LYS A 200 -16.24 1.60 17.23
N PHE A 201 -16.02 0.30 16.97
CA PHE A 201 -14.74 -0.34 17.36
C PHE A 201 -13.58 0.12 16.50
N ILE A 202 -13.76 0.12 15.17
CA ILE A 202 -12.71 0.53 14.23
C ILE A 202 -12.37 2.01 14.41
N ASP A 203 -13.37 2.87 14.60
CA ASP A 203 -13.16 4.31 14.86
C ASP A 203 -12.46 4.58 16.21
N ARG A 204 -12.81 3.82 17.26
CA ARG A 204 -12.09 3.90 18.56
C ARG A 204 -10.65 3.42 18.42
N PHE A 205 -10.43 2.37 17.66
CA PHE A 205 -9.10 1.83 17.44
C PHE A 205 -8.23 2.81 16.63
N THR A 206 -8.75 3.38 15.56
CA THR A 206 -8.05 4.37 14.74
C THR A 206 -7.73 5.63 15.55
N ARG A 207 -8.68 6.16 16.35
CA ARG A 207 -8.40 7.29 17.26
C ARG A 207 -7.32 6.97 18.28
N ALA A 208 -7.34 5.77 18.87
CA ALA A 208 -6.35 5.37 19.88
C ALA A 208 -4.92 5.29 19.30
N LEU A 209 -4.78 4.97 18.01
CA LEU A 209 -3.49 4.90 17.33
C LEU A 209 -2.91 6.28 17.00
N PHE A 210 -3.76 7.24 16.63
CA PHE A 210 -3.32 8.54 16.11
C PHE A 210 -3.47 9.70 17.10
N THR A 211 -4.05 9.48 18.30
CA THR A 211 -4.01 10.49 19.35
C THR A 211 -2.63 10.46 20.01
N LYS A 212 -1.73 11.35 19.57
CA LYS A 212 -0.48 11.63 20.30
C LYS A 212 -0.85 11.98 21.73
N LYS A 213 -0.31 11.25 22.71
CA LYS A 213 -0.21 11.76 24.08
C LYS A 213 0.67 13.02 24.02
N SER A 214 0.06 14.16 24.27
CA SER A 214 0.76 15.39 24.61
C SER A 214 1.56 15.20 25.88
#